data_dab6cc7ffe55df124f9f388272671959
#
_entry.id   dab6cc7ffe55df124f9f388272671959
#
_cell.length_a   1.000
_cell.length_b   1.000
_cell.length_c   1.000
_cell.angle_alpha   90.00
_cell.angle_beta   90.00
_cell.angle_gamma   90.00
#
_symmetry.space_group_name_H-M   'P 1'
#
loop_
_entity.id
_entity.type
_entity.pdbx_description
1 polymer ?
#
loop_
_entity_poly.entity_id
_entity_poly.type
_entity_poly.pdbx_seq_one_letter_code
_entity_poly.pdbx_strand_id
1 'polypeptide(L)'
;MIIITSTLSIDENELHFDFIRSSGPGGQNVNKASTAVQLRFDVVNSPTLPEDVKKRLIQISGKKLTEKGILIIDSRRYRTQLRNRKNSVERLITLIKQAAQKSKPRKKTTPPFGSKEKRLKNKHHRSEIKKQRRPIDLSKE
;
A
#
# COMPACT_ATOMS: atom_id res chain seq x y z
N MET A 1 -25.00 -9.26 -2.05
CA MET A 1 -24.33 -8.47 -0.96
C MET A 1 -23.12 -9.21 -0.43
N ILE A 2 -21.98 -8.54 -0.34
CA ILE A 2 -20.73 -9.09 0.21
C ILE A 2 -20.55 -8.53 1.62
N ILE A 3 -20.61 -9.39 2.63
CA ILE A 3 -20.43 -9.01 4.04
C ILE A 3 -18.93 -8.87 4.33
N ILE A 4 -18.53 -7.70 4.83
CA ILE A 4 -17.13 -7.38 5.15
C ILE A 4 -16.88 -7.48 6.65
N THR A 5 -17.76 -6.84 7.43
CA THR A 5 -17.79 -6.90 8.90
C THR A 5 -19.26 -7.01 9.35
N SER A 6 -19.51 -7.17 10.64
CA SER A 6 -20.89 -7.19 11.18
C SER A 6 -21.70 -5.92 10.84
N THR A 7 -21.03 -4.80 10.57
CA THR A 7 -21.68 -3.50 10.32
C THR A 7 -21.46 -2.96 8.92
N LEU A 8 -20.71 -3.67 8.07
CA LEU A 8 -20.27 -3.15 6.77
C LEU A 8 -20.43 -4.22 5.69
N SER A 9 -21.21 -3.91 4.67
CA SER A 9 -21.43 -4.75 3.49
C SER A 9 -21.35 -3.90 2.23
N ILE A 10 -21.06 -4.53 1.10
CA ILE A 10 -21.03 -3.89 -0.23
C ILE A 10 -22.00 -4.64 -1.13
N ASP A 11 -22.66 -3.92 -2.02
CA ASP A 11 -23.46 -4.52 -3.06
C ASP A 11 -22.55 -5.07 -4.17
N GLU A 12 -22.88 -6.27 -4.67
CA GLU A 12 -22.15 -6.86 -5.81
C GLU A 12 -22.30 -6.04 -7.09
N ASN A 13 -23.38 -5.27 -7.23
CA ASN A 13 -23.63 -4.38 -8.36
C ASN A 13 -22.64 -3.20 -8.43
N GLU A 14 -22.00 -2.85 -7.31
CA GLU A 14 -20.93 -1.82 -7.28
C GLU A 14 -19.59 -2.34 -7.84
N LEU A 15 -19.47 -3.64 -8.10
CA LEU A 15 -18.25 -4.28 -8.56
C LEU A 15 -18.29 -4.52 -10.06
N HIS A 16 -17.41 -3.84 -10.80
CA HIS A 16 -17.24 -4.06 -12.23
C HIS A 16 -16.02 -4.94 -12.48
N PHE A 17 -16.17 -5.96 -13.31
CA PHE A 17 -15.11 -6.90 -13.64
C PHE A 17 -14.77 -6.85 -15.12
N ASP A 18 -13.53 -6.53 -15.44
CA ASP A 18 -12.97 -6.64 -16.77
C ASP A 18 -12.08 -7.87 -16.86
N PHE A 19 -12.25 -8.64 -17.92
CA PHE A 19 -11.47 -9.84 -18.18
C PHE A 19 -10.39 -9.53 -19.20
N ILE A 20 -9.14 -9.56 -18.75
CA ILE A 20 -7.99 -9.20 -19.55
C ILE A 20 -7.09 -10.41 -19.80
N ARG A 21 -6.34 -10.36 -20.90
CA ARG A 21 -5.32 -11.38 -21.16
C ARG A 21 -4.21 -11.27 -20.13
N SER A 22 -3.80 -12.40 -19.56
CA SER A 22 -2.66 -12.40 -18.65
C SER A 22 -1.38 -12.18 -19.45
N SER A 23 -0.65 -11.11 -19.17
CA SER A 23 0.70 -10.89 -19.69
C SER A 23 1.72 -11.66 -18.83
N GLY A 24 2.52 -12.53 -19.41
CA GLY A 24 3.59 -13.24 -18.73
C GLY A 24 4.35 -14.20 -19.65
N PRO A 25 5.55 -14.65 -19.27
CA PRO A 25 6.26 -15.70 -19.98
C PRO A 25 5.48 -17.00 -19.85
N GLY A 26 4.74 -17.37 -20.89
CA GLY A 26 3.92 -18.58 -20.93
C GLY A 26 3.67 -19.03 -22.36
N GLY A 27 3.38 -20.33 -22.54
CA GLY A 27 3.09 -20.94 -23.83
C GLY A 27 1.77 -20.44 -24.45
N GLN A 28 1.37 -21.01 -25.59
CA GLN A 28 0.22 -20.58 -26.40
C GLN A 28 -1.10 -20.40 -25.63
N ASN A 29 -1.34 -21.14 -24.57
CA ASN A 29 -2.55 -21.03 -23.74
C ASN A 29 -2.65 -19.71 -22.96
N VAL A 30 -1.53 -19.10 -22.56
CA VAL A 30 -1.51 -17.83 -21.83
C VAL A 30 -1.97 -16.67 -22.73
N ASN A 31 -1.64 -16.75 -24.03
CA ASN A 31 -1.98 -15.72 -25.00
C ASN A 31 -3.42 -15.83 -25.53
N LYS A 32 -4.05 -17.01 -25.42
CA LYS A 32 -5.41 -17.26 -25.93
C LYS A 32 -6.49 -17.09 -24.87
N ALA A 33 -6.17 -17.24 -23.58
CA ALA A 33 -7.16 -17.22 -22.48
C ALA A 33 -7.11 -15.91 -21.69
N SER A 34 -8.26 -15.19 -21.62
CA SER A 34 -8.43 -14.00 -20.77
C SER A 34 -8.72 -14.42 -19.32
N THR A 35 -7.71 -14.98 -18.65
CA THR A 35 -7.87 -15.49 -17.27
C THR A 35 -7.61 -14.45 -16.20
N ALA A 36 -6.93 -13.35 -16.52
CA ALA A 36 -6.72 -12.25 -15.59
C ALA A 36 -7.99 -11.41 -15.42
N VAL A 37 -8.21 -10.95 -14.21
CA VAL A 37 -9.40 -10.17 -13.82
C VAL A 37 -8.95 -8.84 -13.26
N GLN A 38 -9.52 -7.76 -13.77
CA GLN A 38 -9.42 -6.43 -13.21
C GLN A 38 -10.76 -6.07 -12.57
N LEU A 39 -10.75 -5.93 -11.25
CA LEU A 39 -11.89 -5.44 -10.49
C LEU A 39 -11.80 -3.92 -10.40
N ARG A 40 -12.89 -3.24 -10.69
CA ARG A 40 -13.07 -1.79 -10.52
C ARG A 40 -14.18 -1.54 -9.50
N PHE A 41 -13.89 -0.70 -8.53
CA PHE A 41 -14.82 -0.31 -7.48
C PHE A 41 -14.78 1.21 -7.29
N ASP A 42 -15.93 1.87 -7.46
CA ASP A 42 -16.04 3.32 -7.25
C ASP A 42 -16.16 3.62 -5.76
N VAL A 43 -15.06 4.07 -5.16
CA VAL A 43 -14.98 4.37 -3.73
C VAL A 43 -15.74 5.64 -3.38
N VAL A 44 -15.67 6.65 -4.25
CA VAL A 44 -16.25 7.98 -3.98
C VAL A 44 -17.76 7.93 -4.00
N ASN A 45 -18.33 7.30 -5.04
CA ASN A 45 -19.77 7.26 -5.26
C ASN A 45 -20.47 6.05 -4.62
N SER A 46 -19.73 5.17 -3.91
CA SER A 46 -20.33 4.01 -3.25
C SER A 46 -21.36 4.43 -2.19
N PRO A 47 -22.63 4.00 -2.28
CA PRO A 47 -23.64 4.31 -1.29
C PRO A 47 -23.50 3.47 -0.02
N THR A 48 -22.82 2.33 -0.10
CA THR A 48 -22.69 1.36 1.00
C THR A 48 -21.56 1.66 1.96
N LEU A 49 -20.58 2.49 1.56
CA LEU A 49 -19.44 2.84 2.40
C LEU A 49 -19.64 4.15 3.18
N PRO A 50 -19.43 4.16 4.51
CA PRO A 50 -19.40 5.39 5.31
C PRO A 50 -18.25 6.32 4.88
N GLU A 51 -18.46 7.63 4.96
CA GLU A 51 -17.49 8.65 4.54
C GLU A 51 -16.12 8.52 5.22
N ASP A 52 -16.10 8.16 6.49
CA ASP A 52 -14.86 7.90 7.23
C ASP A 52 -14.05 6.74 6.66
N VAL A 53 -14.76 5.69 6.21
CA VAL A 53 -14.13 4.51 5.59
C VAL A 53 -13.63 4.86 4.20
N LYS A 54 -14.41 5.62 3.41
CA LYS A 54 -13.99 6.09 2.08
C LYS A 54 -12.68 6.88 2.17
N LYS A 55 -12.60 7.88 3.06
CA LYS A 55 -11.38 8.69 3.25
C LYS A 55 -10.14 7.83 3.58
N ARG A 56 -10.29 6.86 4.50
CA ARG A 56 -9.18 5.96 4.86
C ARG A 56 -8.85 4.98 3.73
N LEU A 57 -9.85 4.48 3.00
CA LEU A 57 -9.63 3.59 1.86
C LEU A 57 -8.85 4.28 0.75
N ILE A 58 -9.16 5.54 0.46
CA ILE A 58 -8.42 6.38 -0.50
C ILE A 58 -6.94 6.50 -0.08
N GLN A 59 -6.67 6.77 1.20
CA GLN A 59 -5.30 6.87 1.71
C GLN A 59 -4.51 5.55 1.62
N ILE A 60 -5.17 4.42 1.95
CA ILE A 60 -4.53 3.09 1.94
C ILE A 60 -4.31 2.58 0.50
N SER A 61 -5.22 2.92 -0.41
CA SER A 61 -5.18 2.43 -1.79
C SER A 61 -4.01 2.98 -2.61
N GLY A 62 -3.53 4.18 -2.30
CA GLY A 62 -2.38 4.80 -2.96
C GLY A 62 -2.48 4.74 -4.49
N LYS A 63 -1.45 4.17 -5.15
CA LYS A 63 -1.35 4.07 -6.62
C LYS A 63 -2.44 3.20 -7.30
N LYS A 64 -3.24 2.46 -6.54
CA LYS A 64 -4.33 1.64 -7.08
C LYS A 64 -5.61 2.44 -7.30
N LEU A 65 -5.67 3.66 -6.80
CA LEU A 65 -6.80 4.57 -6.98
C LEU A 65 -6.54 5.46 -8.18
N THR A 66 -7.53 5.57 -9.06
CA THR A 66 -7.50 6.53 -10.16
C THR A 66 -7.83 7.95 -9.67
N GLU A 67 -7.55 8.97 -10.47
CA GLU A 67 -7.94 10.38 -10.19
C GLU A 67 -9.45 10.53 -10.00
N LYS A 68 -10.25 9.69 -10.65
CA LYS A 68 -11.72 9.66 -10.53
C LYS A 68 -12.23 8.96 -9.27
N GLY A 69 -11.34 8.47 -8.40
CA GLY A 69 -11.74 7.75 -7.18
C GLY A 69 -12.14 6.29 -7.37
N ILE A 70 -11.81 5.70 -8.52
CA ILE A 70 -12.06 4.29 -8.81
C ILE A 70 -10.86 3.45 -8.36
N LEU A 71 -11.09 2.49 -7.46
CA LEU A 71 -10.09 1.53 -7.02
C LEU A 71 -9.98 0.39 -8.04
N ILE A 72 -8.76 0.14 -8.52
CA ILE A 72 -8.45 -0.92 -9.47
C ILE A 72 -7.65 -2.04 -8.78
N ILE A 73 -8.12 -3.27 -8.88
CA ILE A 73 -7.47 -4.46 -8.33
C ILE A 73 -7.30 -5.51 -9.41
N ASP A 74 -6.06 -5.72 -9.84
CA ASP A 74 -5.72 -6.77 -10.80
C ASP A 74 -5.46 -8.10 -10.09
N SER A 75 -6.03 -9.18 -10.58
CA SER A 75 -5.79 -10.55 -10.14
C SER A 75 -5.44 -11.44 -11.34
N ARG A 76 -4.19 -11.95 -11.34
CA ARG A 76 -3.65 -12.85 -12.35
C ARG A 76 -2.89 -14.03 -11.75
N ARG A 77 -3.14 -14.30 -10.46
CA ARG A 77 -2.39 -15.33 -9.71
C ARG A 77 -2.77 -16.75 -10.09
N TYR A 78 -4.03 -16.97 -10.41
CA TYR A 78 -4.58 -18.29 -10.65
C TYR A 78 -4.77 -18.59 -12.13
N ARG A 79 -4.74 -19.89 -12.49
CA ARG A 79 -4.94 -20.36 -13.85
C ARG A 79 -6.37 -20.17 -14.37
N THR A 80 -7.35 -20.05 -13.49
CA THR A 80 -8.78 -19.94 -13.86
C THR A 80 -9.31 -18.54 -13.56
N GLN A 81 -10.15 -18.03 -14.47
CA GLN A 81 -10.84 -16.74 -14.33
C GLN A 81 -11.67 -16.66 -13.04
N LEU A 82 -12.42 -17.73 -12.72
CA LEU A 82 -13.25 -17.79 -11.52
C LEU A 82 -12.42 -17.59 -10.22
N ARG A 83 -11.25 -18.25 -10.13
CA ARG A 83 -10.36 -18.08 -8.97
C ARG A 83 -9.76 -16.70 -8.90
N ASN A 84 -9.41 -16.09 -10.05
CA ASN A 84 -8.90 -14.72 -10.08
C ASN A 84 -9.99 -13.71 -9.69
N ARG A 85 -11.24 -13.90 -10.14
CA ARG A 85 -12.38 -13.08 -9.70
C ARG A 85 -12.56 -13.16 -8.17
N LYS A 86 -12.60 -14.36 -7.60
CA LYS A 86 -12.71 -14.56 -6.16
C LYS A 86 -11.57 -13.90 -5.41
N ASN A 87 -10.33 -14.05 -5.88
CA ASN A 87 -9.15 -13.43 -5.27
C ASN A 87 -9.19 -11.89 -5.34
N SER A 88 -9.69 -11.29 -6.43
CA SER A 88 -9.85 -9.83 -6.51
C SER A 88 -10.83 -9.30 -5.48
N VAL A 89 -11.94 -9.99 -5.26
CA VAL A 89 -12.95 -9.66 -4.22
C VAL A 89 -12.34 -9.82 -2.82
N GLU A 90 -11.63 -10.90 -2.52
CA GLU A 90 -10.96 -11.12 -1.24
C GLU A 90 -9.96 -10.00 -0.93
N ARG A 91 -9.21 -9.53 -1.93
CA ARG A 91 -8.28 -8.41 -1.79
C ARG A 91 -9.02 -7.09 -1.52
N LEU A 92 -10.15 -6.84 -2.18
CA LEU A 92 -11.00 -5.68 -1.89
C LEU A 92 -11.50 -5.72 -0.45
N ILE A 93 -12.06 -6.86 -0.02
CA ILE A 93 -12.54 -7.06 1.36
C ILE A 93 -11.43 -6.76 2.37
N THR A 94 -10.21 -7.24 2.12
CA THR A 94 -9.06 -7.01 3.00
C THR A 94 -8.71 -5.53 3.10
N LEU A 95 -8.71 -4.78 1.99
CA LEU A 95 -8.46 -3.35 1.98
C LEU A 95 -9.54 -2.57 2.75
N ILE A 96 -10.82 -2.94 2.56
CA ILE A 96 -11.91 -2.28 3.28
C ILE A 96 -11.89 -2.62 4.77
N LYS A 97 -11.57 -3.86 5.16
CA LYS A 97 -11.36 -4.22 6.57
C LYS A 97 -10.26 -3.37 7.22
N GLN A 98 -9.15 -3.16 6.51
CA GLN A 98 -8.08 -2.27 6.98
C GLN A 98 -8.55 -0.81 7.11
N ALA A 99 -9.33 -0.33 6.14
CA ALA A 99 -9.90 1.02 6.18
C ALA A 99 -10.94 1.20 7.29
N ALA A 100 -11.69 0.16 7.64
CA ALA A 100 -12.66 0.18 8.73
C ALA A 100 -11.99 0.31 10.10
N GLN A 101 -10.75 -0.16 10.26
CA GLN A 101 -9.99 -0.02 11.50
C GLN A 101 -9.52 1.42 11.68
N LYS A 102 -9.90 2.07 12.80
CA LYS A 102 -9.35 3.38 13.18
C LYS A 102 -7.88 3.22 13.58
N SER A 103 -6.99 3.94 12.89
CA SER A 103 -5.58 3.98 13.29
C SER A 103 -5.43 4.62 14.66
N LYS A 104 -4.64 3.99 15.54
CA LYS A 104 -4.29 4.60 16.84
C LYS A 104 -3.42 5.84 16.58
N PRO A 105 -3.71 6.99 17.21
CA PRO A 105 -2.87 8.19 17.08
C PRO A 105 -1.45 7.88 17.58
N ARG A 106 -0.46 8.17 16.75
CA ARG A 106 0.95 7.97 17.12
C ARG A 106 1.36 9.03 18.13
N LYS A 107 1.68 8.61 19.36
CA LYS A 107 2.26 9.50 20.37
C LYS A 107 3.69 9.84 19.97
N LYS A 108 4.05 11.13 20.04
CA LYS A 108 5.43 11.58 19.84
C LYS A 108 6.30 11.03 20.95
N THR A 109 7.37 10.34 20.62
CA THR A 109 8.36 9.87 21.58
C THR A 109 9.62 10.74 21.50
N THR A 110 10.17 11.13 22.65
CA THR A 110 11.46 11.81 22.72
C THR A 110 12.57 10.79 22.91
N PRO A 111 13.74 10.97 22.24
CA PRO A 111 14.87 10.09 22.45
C PRO A 111 15.32 10.10 23.91
N PRO A 112 15.63 8.96 24.55
CA PRO A 112 16.14 8.90 25.90
C PRO A 112 17.47 9.64 26.04
N PHE A 113 17.76 10.17 27.25
CA PHE A 113 18.94 10.97 27.52
C PHE A 113 20.25 10.29 27.09
N GLY A 114 20.43 9.01 27.45
CA GLY A 114 21.62 8.24 27.07
C GLY A 114 21.81 8.08 25.56
N SER A 115 20.74 8.09 24.77
CA SER A 115 20.84 8.08 23.29
C SER A 115 21.38 9.41 22.77
N LYS A 116 21.00 10.54 23.40
CA LYS A 116 21.55 11.87 23.05
C LYS A 116 23.03 11.98 23.38
N GLU A 117 23.44 11.52 24.57
CA GLU A 117 24.86 11.48 24.96
C GLU A 117 25.70 10.60 24.04
N LYS A 118 25.23 9.38 23.75
CA LYS A 118 25.94 8.47 22.83
C LYS A 118 26.12 9.08 21.43
N ARG A 119 25.08 9.77 20.94
CA ARG A 119 25.16 10.49 19.65
C ARG A 119 26.20 11.62 19.70
N LEU A 120 26.24 12.40 20.77
CA LEU A 120 27.21 13.48 20.95
C LEU A 120 28.64 12.93 21.05
N LYS A 121 28.89 11.91 21.88
CA LYS A 121 30.19 11.23 22.00
C LYS A 121 30.69 10.73 20.64
N ASN A 122 29.82 10.06 19.89
CA ASN A 122 30.16 9.57 18.54
C ASN A 122 30.45 10.73 17.56
N LYS A 123 29.72 11.85 17.67
CA LYS A 123 29.98 13.04 16.85
C LYS A 123 31.33 13.69 17.16
N HIS A 124 31.69 13.82 18.44
CA HIS A 124 32.99 14.33 18.87
C HIS A 124 34.12 13.43 18.39
N HIS A 125 34.04 12.13 18.63
CA HIS A 125 35.06 11.17 18.18
C HIS A 125 35.30 11.23 16.65
N ARG A 126 34.21 11.28 15.86
CA ARG A 126 34.36 11.46 14.40
C ARG A 126 34.96 12.80 14.02
N SER A 127 34.71 13.85 14.79
CA SER A 127 35.33 15.18 14.55
C SER A 127 36.82 15.14 14.81
N GLU A 128 37.28 14.49 15.88
CA GLU A 128 38.69 14.32 16.21
C GLU A 128 39.44 13.53 15.14
N ILE A 129 38.87 12.39 14.70
CA ILE A 129 39.44 11.62 13.59
C ILE A 129 39.59 12.48 12.32
N LYS A 130 38.57 13.31 12.01
CA LYS A 130 38.65 14.23 10.85
C LYS A 130 39.73 15.32 11.01
N LYS A 131 39.91 15.85 12.23
CA LYS A 131 40.97 16.81 12.50
C LYS A 131 42.37 16.21 12.30
N GLN A 132 42.58 14.96 12.75
CA GLN A 132 43.86 14.26 12.56
C GLN A 132 44.18 13.94 11.08
N ARG A 133 43.18 13.86 10.22
CA ARG A 133 43.34 13.60 8.77
C ARG A 133 43.61 14.87 7.95
N ARG A 134 43.58 16.08 8.56
CA ARG A 134 43.96 17.29 7.82
C ARG A 134 45.47 17.27 7.51
N PRO A 135 45.89 17.63 6.29
CA PRO A 135 47.29 17.75 5.96
C PRO A 135 47.92 18.81 6.90
N ILE A 136 49.12 18.52 7.37
CA ILE A 136 49.93 19.46 8.18
C ILE A 136 50.29 20.61 7.24
N ASP A 137 49.88 21.81 7.61
CA ASP A 137 50.20 23.03 6.85
C ASP A 137 51.69 23.35 7.10
N LEU A 138 52.56 22.92 6.19
CA LEU A 138 54.00 23.12 6.24
C LEU A 138 54.43 24.55 5.89
N SER A 139 53.48 25.48 5.72
CA SER A 139 53.75 26.88 5.35
C SER A 139 53.90 27.84 6.55
N LYS A 140 54.10 27.31 7.76
CA LYS A 140 54.38 28.13 8.97
C LYS A 140 55.76 27.80 9.54
N GLU A 141 56.79 28.04 8.76
CA GLU A 141 58.17 28.38 9.23
C GLU A 141 58.54 29.78 8.76
#